data_1d88332e3d0d5db95485811feb63f0cf
#
_entry.id   1d88332e3d0d5db95485811feb63f0cf
#
_cell.length_a   1.000
_cell.length_b   1.000
_cell.length_c   1.000
_cell.angle_alpha   90.00
_cell.angle_beta   90.00
_cell.angle_gamma   90.00
#
_symmetry.space_group_name_H-M   'P 1'
#
loop_
_entity.id
_entity.type
_entity.pdbx_description
1 polymer ?
#
loop_
_entity_poly.entity_id
_entity_poly.type
_entity_poly.pdbx_seq_one_letter_code
_entity_poly.pdbx_strand_id
1 'polypeptide(L)'
;MDRHHLAQRDTVTVLDMHTGLGPYGYGEPISHMPQGSEARERVMATWGESVTEPARGTSVSTIRRGLSAFGWRDRLGERCVFVTFEFGTRSVDEVIDSLRGDCWARRRGLDASDPLQQRLRAATRRAFFPDAADWNELVLARSRQVMRQALAWAGARA
;
A
#
# COMPACT_ATOMS: atom_id res chain seq x y z
N MET A 1 -12.67 -9.99 9.92
CA MET A 1 -11.88 -11.23 10.05
C MET A 1 -12.77 -12.43 10.35
N ASP A 2 -13.70 -12.32 11.26
CA ASP A 2 -14.49 -13.48 11.73
C ASP A 2 -15.39 -14.09 10.65
N ARG A 3 -15.99 -13.26 9.78
CA ARG A 3 -16.87 -13.72 8.68
C ARG A 3 -16.20 -14.70 7.70
N HIS A 4 -14.87 -14.64 7.54
CA HIS A 4 -14.10 -15.49 6.63
C HIS A 4 -13.21 -16.51 7.34
N HIS A 5 -13.36 -16.65 8.66
CA HIS A 5 -12.58 -17.56 9.48
C HIS A 5 -11.06 -17.42 9.30
N LEU A 6 -10.57 -16.20 9.08
CA LEU A 6 -9.16 -15.96 8.81
C LEU A 6 -8.24 -16.39 9.95
N ALA A 7 -8.72 -16.31 11.19
CA ALA A 7 -7.98 -16.77 12.36
C ALA A 7 -7.70 -18.29 12.38
N GLN A 8 -8.42 -19.05 11.55
CA GLN A 8 -8.29 -20.52 11.47
C GLN A 8 -7.45 -20.96 10.26
N ARG A 9 -6.99 -20.01 9.42
CA ARG A 9 -6.17 -20.31 8.24
C ARG A 9 -4.70 -20.45 8.64
N ASP A 10 -3.99 -21.38 8.01
CA ASP A 10 -2.55 -21.59 8.23
C ASP A 10 -1.72 -20.41 7.72
N THR A 11 -2.20 -19.76 6.67
CA THR A 11 -1.59 -18.53 6.12
C THR A 11 -2.66 -17.60 5.59
N VAL A 12 -2.47 -16.30 5.83
CA VAL A 12 -3.29 -15.23 5.27
C VAL A 12 -2.38 -14.23 4.58
N THR A 13 -2.53 -14.11 3.28
CA THR A 13 -1.81 -13.10 2.48
C THR A 13 -2.67 -11.86 2.31
N VAL A 14 -2.14 -10.72 2.68
CA VAL A 14 -2.79 -9.40 2.54
C VAL A 14 -1.99 -8.56 1.55
N LEU A 15 -2.64 -8.18 0.46
CA LEU A 15 -2.12 -7.22 -0.52
C LEU A 15 -2.81 -5.87 -0.28
N ASP A 16 -2.07 -4.90 0.22
CA ASP A 16 -2.58 -3.57 0.55
C ASP A 16 -2.15 -2.59 -0.55
N MET A 17 -3.07 -2.23 -1.44
CA MET A 17 -2.79 -1.40 -2.61
C MET A 17 -2.89 0.07 -2.27
N HIS A 18 -1.79 0.79 -2.41
CA HIS A 18 -1.63 2.21 -2.13
C HIS A 18 -1.20 2.98 -3.37
N THR A 19 -1.45 4.27 -3.37
CA THR A 19 -0.99 5.19 -4.42
C THR A 19 -0.46 6.47 -3.79
N GLY A 20 0.54 7.09 -4.44
CA GLY A 20 1.06 8.39 -4.04
C GLY A 20 2.57 8.51 -4.14
N LEU A 21 3.32 7.62 -3.54
CA LEU A 21 4.77 7.72 -3.41
C LEU A 21 5.51 6.81 -4.41
N GLY A 22 6.71 7.22 -4.78
CA GLY A 22 7.61 6.44 -5.63
C GLY A 22 7.52 6.79 -7.12
N PRO A 23 8.24 6.03 -7.97
CA PRO A 23 8.22 6.24 -9.41
C PRO A 23 6.84 5.98 -10.00
N TYR A 24 6.43 6.80 -10.95
CA TYR A 24 5.14 6.76 -11.62
C TYR A 24 4.76 5.33 -12.10
N GLY A 25 3.64 4.80 -11.60
CA GLY A 25 3.08 3.51 -11.96
C GLY A 25 3.88 2.27 -11.53
N TYR A 26 4.98 2.44 -10.78
CA TYR A 26 5.93 1.35 -10.51
C TYR A 26 5.36 0.21 -9.64
N GLY A 27 4.60 0.50 -8.60
CA GLY A 27 4.07 -0.51 -7.67
C GLY A 27 5.16 -1.18 -6.83
N GLU A 28 5.76 -0.43 -5.92
CA GLU A 28 6.79 -0.89 -4.99
C GLU A 28 6.22 -1.86 -3.97
N PRO A 29 6.75 -3.09 -3.83
CA PRO A 29 6.37 -4.01 -2.77
C PRO A 29 7.10 -3.66 -1.46
N ILE A 30 6.36 -3.20 -0.46
CA ILE A 30 6.89 -2.74 0.82
C ILE A 30 6.53 -3.71 1.93
N SER A 31 7.53 -4.23 2.64
CA SER A 31 7.36 -5.08 3.81
C SER A 31 7.62 -4.33 5.11
N HIS A 32 6.72 -4.51 6.07
CA HIS A 32 6.86 -4.05 7.46
C HIS A 32 7.04 -5.23 8.43
N MET A 33 7.32 -6.42 7.91
CA MET A 33 7.53 -7.60 8.74
C MET A 33 8.86 -7.52 9.48
N PRO A 34 8.93 -8.01 10.74
CA PRO A 34 10.16 -7.97 11.52
C PRO A 34 11.30 -8.77 10.86
N GLN A 35 12.52 -8.28 11.01
CA GLN A 35 13.70 -9.02 10.58
C GLN A 35 13.77 -10.38 11.30
N GLY A 36 14.06 -11.46 10.55
CA GLY A 36 14.15 -12.81 11.09
C GLY A 36 12.82 -13.50 11.39
N SER A 37 11.66 -12.85 11.09
CA SER A 37 10.37 -13.51 11.23
C SER A 37 10.05 -14.42 10.05
N GLU A 38 9.32 -15.51 10.28
CA GLU A 38 8.81 -16.36 9.20
C GLU A 38 7.91 -15.60 8.23
N ALA A 39 7.12 -14.66 8.73
CA ALA A 39 6.27 -13.82 7.90
C ALA A 39 7.10 -13.04 6.88
N ARG A 40 8.27 -12.50 7.27
CA ARG A 40 9.19 -11.83 6.36
C ARG A 40 9.77 -12.80 5.32
N GLU A 41 10.22 -13.97 5.76
CA GLU A 41 10.76 -15.00 4.84
C GLU A 41 9.73 -15.40 3.79
N ARG A 42 8.47 -15.52 4.17
CA ARG A 42 7.36 -15.78 3.25
C ARG A 42 7.14 -14.64 2.25
N VAL A 43 7.24 -13.39 2.70
CA VAL A 43 7.19 -12.22 1.80
C VAL A 43 8.32 -12.28 0.77
N MET A 44 9.55 -12.53 1.22
CA MET A 44 10.72 -12.62 0.34
C MET A 44 10.62 -13.82 -0.61
N ALA A 45 10.12 -14.96 -0.16
CA ALA A 45 9.89 -16.13 -1.00
C ALA A 45 8.82 -15.89 -2.10
N THR A 46 7.85 -14.99 -1.84
CA THR A 46 6.76 -14.70 -2.77
C THR A 46 7.14 -13.66 -3.82
N TRP A 47 7.81 -12.57 -3.43
CA TRP A 47 8.09 -11.42 -4.32
C TRP A 47 9.58 -11.13 -4.53
N GLY A 48 10.46 -11.86 -3.85
CA GLY A 48 11.91 -11.82 -4.05
C GLY A 48 12.58 -10.52 -3.60
N GLU A 49 13.74 -10.27 -4.19
CA GLU A 49 14.60 -9.12 -3.87
C GLU A 49 14.02 -7.75 -4.27
N SER A 50 12.89 -7.73 -5.00
CA SER A 50 12.18 -6.47 -5.30
C SER A 50 11.47 -5.88 -4.07
N VAL A 51 11.33 -6.66 -2.99
CA VAL A 51 10.70 -6.19 -1.74
C VAL A 51 11.62 -5.20 -1.04
N THR A 52 11.05 -4.05 -0.71
CA THR A 52 11.72 -2.99 0.03
C THR A 52 11.26 -2.96 1.48
N GLU A 53 12.10 -2.42 2.35
CA GLU A 53 11.84 -2.40 3.79
C GLU A 53 12.21 -1.01 4.36
N PRO A 54 11.22 -0.23 4.85
CA PRO A 54 11.49 1.08 5.46
C PRO A 54 12.48 1.01 6.63
N ALA A 55 12.46 -0.06 7.41
CA ALA A 55 13.39 -0.28 8.52
C ALA A 55 14.85 -0.42 8.07
N ARG A 56 15.08 -0.76 6.80
CA ARG A 56 16.42 -0.85 6.19
C ARG A 56 16.79 0.35 5.32
N GLY A 57 15.87 1.33 5.22
CA GLY A 57 16.07 2.50 4.36
C GLY A 57 16.05 2.20 2.86
N THR A 58 15.49 1.07 2.43
CA THR A 58 15.44 0.67 1.01
C THR A 58 14.13 1.03 0.32
N SER A 59 13.17 1.61 1.05
CA SER A 59 11.83 1.94 0.57
C SER A 59 11.65 3.44 0.37
N VAL A 60 10.76 3.83 -0.56
CA VAL A 60 10.23 5.21 -0.67
C VAL A 60 9.39 5.59 0.55
N SER A 61 8.85 4.62 1.27
CA SER A 61 8.14 4.83 2.53
C SER A 61 9.12 5.00 3.70
N THR A 62 8.72 5.80 4.68
CA THR A 62 9.47 5.98 5.94
C THR A 62 8.92 5.06 7.03
N ILE A 63 9.69 4.87 8.11
CA ILE A 63 9.23 4.16 9.30
C ILE A 63 8.04 4.91 9.89
N ARG A 64 6.92 4.22 10.07
CA ARG A 64 5.67 4.78 10.63
C ARG A 64 5.12 3.86 11.70
N ARG A 65 4.31 4.44 12.59
CA ARG A 65 3.54 3.71 13.61
C ARG A 65 2.06 3.68 13.21
N GLY A 66 1.31 2.69 13.71
CA GLY A 66 -0.14 2.61 13.50
C GLY A 66 -0.55 2.16 12.09
N LEU A 67 0.34 1.51 11.34
CA LEU A 67 0.01 0.93 10.04
C LEU A 67 -0.93 -0.26 10.20
N SER A 68 -1.81 -0.47 9.21
CA SER A 68 -2.68 -1.65 9.11
C SER A 68 -1.91 -2.97 9.19
N ALA A 69 -0.70 -3.01 8.63
CA ALA A 69 0.22 -4.15 8.71
C ALA A 69 0.45 -4.65 10.14
N PHE A 70 0.59 -3.72 11.10
CA PHE A 70 0.80 -4.11 12.50
C PHE A 70 -0.45 -4.73 13.11
N GLY A 71 -1.64 -4.17 12.85
CA GLY A 71 -2.89 -4.75 13.32
C GLY A 71 -3.17 -6.14 12.76
N TRP A 72 -2.84 -6.38 11.49
CA TRP A 72 -2.93 -7.70 10.88
C TRP A 72 -1.95 -8.69 11.52
N ARG A 73 -0.70 -8.29 11.69
CA ARG A 73 0.32 -9.11 12.35
C ARG A 73 -0.03 -9.42 13.79
N ASP A 74 -0.48 -8.43 14.56
CA ASP A 74 -0.85 -8.63 15.98
C ASP A 74 -2.01 -9.63 16.12
N ARG A 75 -2.89 -9.71 15.11
CA ARG A 75 -4.03 -10.64 15.12
C ARG A 75 -3.68 -12.04 14.61
N LEU A 76 -2.79 -12.16 13.63
CA LEU A 76 -2.50 -13.42 12.93
C LEU A 76 -1.12 -14.00 13.23
N GLY A 77 -0.22 -13.22 13.83
CA GLY A 77 1.16 -13.64 14.11
C GLY A 77 1.93 -13.94 12.83
N GLU A 78 2.78 -14.94 12.87
CA GLU A 78 3.61 -15.40 11.75
C GLU A 78 2.82 -15.93 10.54
N ARG A 79 1.53 -16.20 10.71
CA ARG A 79 0.63 -16.60 9.61
C ARG A 79 0.28 -15.44 8.68
N CYS A 80 0.57 -14.19 9.08
CA CYS A 80 0.27 -13.00 8.31
C CYS A 80 1.38 -12.69 7.32
N VAL A 81 1.11 -12.83 6.03
CA VAL A 81 1.99 -12.36 4.94
C VAL A 81 1.43 -11.05 4.42
N PHE A 82 1.93 -9.94 4.90
CA PHE A 82 1.43 -8.60 4.56
C PHE A 82 2.44 -7.83 3.71
N VAL A 83 1.98 -7.33 2.57
CA VAL A 83 2.77 -6.45 1.70
C VAL A 83 1.91 -5.28 1.21
N THR A 84 2.45 -4.07 1.34
CA THR A 84 1.91 -2.89 0.69
C THR A 84 2.50 -2.77 -0.71
N PHE A 85 1.66 -2.52 -1.71
CA PHE A 85 2.10 -2.13 -3.06
C PHE A 85 1.82 -0.65 -3.26
N GLU A 86 2.89 0.15 -3.26
CA GLU A 86 2.80 1.61 -3.39
C GLU A 86 3.04 2.02 -4.85
N PHE A 87 2.00 2.52 -5.52
CA PHE A 87 2.07 2.98 -6.90
C PHE A 87 2.35 4.48 -6.93
N GLY A 88 3.49 4.87 -7.46
CA GLY A 88 3.85 6.28 -7.63
C GLY A 88 2.91 7.02 -8.58
N THR A 89 2.65 8.28 -8.29
CA THR A 89 1.71 9.13 -9.05
C THR A 89 2.35 10.43 -9.48
N ARG A 90 2.53 11.37 -8.57
CA ARG A 90 3.09 12.70 -8.77
C ARG A 90 4.37 12.87 -7.96
N SER A 91 4.99 14.03 -8.03
CA SER A 91 6.10 14.36 -7.13
C SER A 91 5.64 14.33 -5.67
N VAL A 92 6.58 14.03 -4.77
CA VAL A 92 6.30 13.99 -3.32
C VAL A 92 5.75 15.33 -2.83
N ASP A 93 6.28 16.43 -3.34
CA ASP A 93 5.84 17.77 -2.97
C ASP A 93 4.38 18.03 -3.39
N GLU A 94 3.99 17.65 -4.62
CA GLU A 94 2.60 17.77 -5.07
C GLU A 94 1.64 16.93 -4.22
N VAL A 95 2.04 15.71 -3.86
CA VAL A 95 1.24 14.84 -2.99
C VAL A 95 1.08 15.46 -1.60
N ILE A 96 2.17 15.91 -0.98
CA ILE A 96 2.15 16.55 0.34
C ILE A 96 1.32 17.83 0.33
N ASP A 97 1.50 18.70 -0.65
CA ASP A 97 0.76 19.97 -0.74
C ASP A 97 -0.74 19.74 -0.94
N SER A 98 -1.12 18.74 -1.72
CA SER A 98 -2.52 18.38 -1.88
C SER A 98 -3.16 17.92 -0.56
N LEU A 99 -2.46 17.08 0.21
CA LEU A 99 -2.91 16.61 1.53
C LEU A 99 -3.00 17.76 2.54
N ARG A 100 -2.01 18.66 2.54
CA ARG A 100 -2.01 19.85 3.41
C ARG A 100 -3.19 20.76 3.12
N GLY A 101 -3.49 20.98 1.84
CA GLY A 101 -4.65 21.76 1.39
C GLY A 101 -5.98 21.16 1.86
N ASP A 102 -6.20 19.88 1.64
CA ASP A 102 -7.43 19.18 2.09
C ASP A 102 -7.54 19.18 3.63
N CYS A 103 -6.45 18.90 4.34
CA CYS A 103 -6.41 18.93 5.80
C CYS A 103 -6.72 20.33 6.34
N TRP A 104 -6.14 21.39 5.74
CA TRP A 104 -6.39 22.77 6.13
C TRP A 104 -7.86 23.15 5.94
N ALA A 105 -8.46 22.81 4.80
CA ALA A 105 -9.86 23.12 4.52
C ALA A 105 -10.81 22.42 5.51
N ARG A 106 -10.57 21.16 5.83
CA ARG A 106 -11.35 20.41 6.85
C ARG A 106 -11.25 21.07 8.22
N ARG A 107 -10.05 21.47 8.64
CA ARG A 107 -9.83 22.16 9.93
C ARG A 107 -10.51 23.53 10.01
N ARG A 108 -10.70 24.19 8.88
CA ARG A 108 -11.46 25.44 8.76
C ARG A 108 -12.97 25.23 8.71
N GLY A 109 -13.44 23.98 8.67
CA GLY A 109 -14.85 23.67 8.61
C GLY A 109 -15.50 24.07 7.28
N LEU A 110 -14.73 24.11 6.18
CA LEU A 110 -15.30 24.40 4.87
C LEU A 110 -16.32 23.33 4.52
N ASP A 111 -17.49 23.75 4.08
CA ASP A 111 -18.54 22.85 3.63
C ASP A 111 -18.16 22.14 2.33
N ALA A 112 -18.72 20.94 2.12
CA ALA A 112 -18.47 20.14 0.92
C ALA A 112 -18.91 20.85 -0.38
N SER A 113 -19.84 21.79 -0.30
CA SER A 113 -20.29 22.62 -1.41
C SER A 113 -19.42 23.85 -1.67
N ASP A 114 -18.50 24.19 -0.74
CA ASP A 114 -17.59 25.31 -0.91
C ASP A 114 -16.68 25.09 -2.13
N PRO A 115 -16.61 26.05 -3.07
CA PRO A 115 -15.82 25.91 -4.28
C PRO A 115 -14.31 25.70 -4.00
N LEU A 116 -13.78 26.28 -2.91
CA LEU A 116 -12.39 26.06 -2.51
C LEU A 116 -12.18 24.63 -2.00
N GLN A 117 -13.09 24.14 -1.16
CA GLN A 117 -13.04 22.74 -0.69
C GLN A 117 -13.10 21.75 -1.86
N GLN A 118 -13.98 22.01 -2.84
CA GLN A 118 -14.08 21.18 -4.03
C GLN A 118 -12.78 21.17 -4.86
N ARG A 119 -12.17 22.35 -5.06
CA ARG A 119 -10.87 22.44 -5.74
C ARG A 119 -9.75 21.69 -5.02
N LEU A 120 -9.67 21.80 -3.69
CA LEU A 120 -8.66 21.11 -2.88
C LEU A 120 -8.85 19.59 -2.90
N ARG A 121 -10.10 19.11 -2.80
CA ARG A 121 -10.42 17.68 -2.99
C ARG A 121 -10.07 17.17 -4.38
N ALA A 122 -10.37 17.94 -5.41
CA ALA A 122 -10.02 17.58 -6.78
C ALA A 122 -8.48 17.54 -6.98
N ALA A 123 -7.74 18.43 -6.33
CA ALA A 123 -6.27 18.41 -6.33
C ALA A 123 -5.75 17.14 -5.66
N THR A 124 -6.27 16.79 -4.48
CA THR A 124 -5.92 15.55 -3.77
C THR A 124 -6.24 14.31 -4.61
N ARG A 125 -7.44 14.27 -5.22
CA ARG A 125 -7.79 13.17 -6.12
C ARG A 125 -6.77 13.02 -7.26
N ARG A 126 -6.40 14.10 -7.94
CA ARG A 126 -5.41 14.06 -9.03
C ARG A 126 -4.00 13.68 -8.57
N ALA A 127 -3.65 14.03 -7.32
CA ALA A 127 -2.36 13.67 -6.74
C ALA A 127 -2.24 12.16 -6.48
N PHE A 128 -3.35 11.50 -6.11
CA PHE A 128 -3.39 10.06 -5.80
C PHE A 128 -3.93 9.19 -6.94
N PHE A 129 -4.61 9.78 -7.91
CA PHE A 129 -5.17 9.10 -9.06
C PHE A 129 -4.98 9.99 -10.30
N PRO A 130 -3.91 9.80 -11.07
CA PRO A 130 -3.61 10.62 -12.25
C PRO A 130 -4.66 10.57 -13.35
N ASP A 131 -5.49 9.51 -13.38
CA ASP A 131 -6.53 9.25 -14.39
C ASP A 131 -5.98 9.26 -15.82
N ALA A 132 -4.80 8.66 -15.99
CA ALA A 132 -4.07 8.56 -17.25
C ALA A 132 -4.06 7.10 -17.71
N ALA A 133 -4.25 6.87 -19.02
CA ALA A 133 -4.37 5.51 -19.58
C ALA A 133 -3.11 4.67 -19.31
N ASP A 134 -1.94 5.25 -19.52
CA ASP A 134 -0.64 4.62 -19.28
C ASP A 134 -0.45 4.23 -17.80
N TRP A 135 -0.82 5.11 -16.86
CA TRP A 135 -0.75 4.81 -15.44
C TRP A 135 -1.70 3.67 -15.06
N ASN A 136 -2.93 3.70 -15.58
CA ASN A 136 -3.92 2.65 -15.34
C ASN A 136 -3.41 1.28 -15.86
N GLU A 137 -2.79 1.25 -17.05
CA GLU A 137 -2.19 0.04 -17.63
C GLU A 137 -1.07 -0.50 -16.75
N LEU A 138 -0.14 0.34 -16.30
CA LEU A 138 0.96 -0.03 -15.41
C LEU A 138 0.44 -0.62 -14.09
N VAL A 139 -0.52 0.07 -13.44
CA VAL A 139 -1.13 -0.40 -12.19
C VAL A 139 -1.83 -1.74 -12.38
N LEU A 140 -2.62 -1.90 -13.43
CA LEU A 140 -3.34 -3.15 -13.71
C LEU A 140 -2.38 -4.30 -14.01
N ALA A 141 -1.35 -4.07 -14.81
CA ALA A 141 -0.35 -5.07 -15.15
C ALA A 141 0.40 -5.56 -13.89
N ARG A 142 0.88 -4.60 -13.10
CA ARG A 142 1.61 -4.91 -11.86
C ARG A 142 0.71 -5.58 -10.82
N SER A 143 -0.52 -5.11 -10.64
CA SER A 143 -1.47 -5.72 -9.70
C SER A 143 -1.78 -7.17 -10.09
N ARG A 144 -1.98 -7.46 -11.37
CA ARG A 144 -2.17 -8.84 -11.86
C ARG A 144 -0.94 -9.71 -11.61
N GLN A 145 0.25 -9.18 -11.83
CA GLN A 145 1.50 -9.90 -11.59
C GLN A 145 1.62 -10.29 -10.11
N VAL A 146 1.49 -9.33 -9.19
CA VAL A 146 1.69 -9.57 -7.75
C VAL A 146 0.63 -10.49 -7.16
N MET A 147 -0.62 -10.41 -7.65
CA MET A 147 -1.66 -11.36 -7.27
C MET A 147 -1.36 -12.79 -7.74
N ARG A 148 -0.88 -12.95 -8.97
CA ARG A 148 -0.48 -14.28 -9.49
C ARG A 148 0.67 -14.86 -8.68
N GLN A 149 1.66 -14.06 -8.30
CA GLN A 149 2.76 -14.51 -7.43
C GLN A 149 2.24 -14.99 -6.07
N ALA A 150 1.34 -14.22 -5.44
CA ALA A 150 0.73 -14.60 -4.17
C ALA A 150 -0.07 -15.91 -4.27
N LEU A 151 -0.87 -16.08 -5.33
CA LEU A 151 -1.67 -17.30 -5.58
C LEU A 151 -0.78 -18.51 -5.87
N ALA A 152 0.26 -18.35 -6.68
CA ALA A 152 1.22 -19.43 -6.99
C ALA A 152 1.94 -19.89 -5.72
N TRP A 153 2.38 -18.95 -4.88
CA TRP A 153 3.02 -19.27 -3.62
C TRP A 153 2.07 -20.00 -2.64
N ALA A 154 0.80 -19.57 -2.54
CA ALA A 154 -0.21 -20.21 -1.71
C ALA A 154 -0.54 -21.63 -2.24
N GLY A 155 -0.69 -21.81 -3.55
CA GLY A 155 -0.99 -23.09 -4.17
C GLY A 155 0.13 -24.12 -4.08
N ALA A 156 1.38 -23.70 -4.00
CA ALA A 156 2.53 -24.59 -3.81
C ALA A 156 2.62 -25.20 -2.39
N ARG A 157 1.78 -24.75 -1.46
CA ARG A 157 1.75 -25.15 -0.04
C ARG A 157 0.44 -25.81 0.38
N ALA A 158 -0.52 -25.90 -0.52
CA ALA A 158 -1.78 -26.63 -0.33
C ALA A 158 -1.64 -28.10 -0.75
#